data_c594b97b4401e960c28b71ca45e3f967
#
_entry.id   c594b97b4401e960c28b71ca45e3f967
#
_cell.length_a   1.000
_cell.length_b   1.000
_cell.length_c   1.000
_cell.angle_alpha   90.00
_cell.angle_beta   90.00
_cell.angle_gamma   90.00
#
_symmetry.space_group_name_H-M   'P 1'
#
loop_
_entity.id
_entity.type
_entity.pdbx_description
1 polymer ?
#
loop_
_entity_poly.entity_id
_entity_poly.type
_entity_poly.pdbx_seq_one_letter_code
_entity_poly.pdbx_strand_id
1 'polypeptide(L)'
;MRRAAFLALTLGAIASVNVVASAQPTEATASFDEKAALQLSAQAVGGLVGDYDLRDRDGRAIRVSSFGGKPLLVSPIFTKCAQTCPMTTRKLSVAVKTLQQAFGAESFAVLSVGFDTESDTPQAMRRFAQRQGVDLPNWEFASADAPTAARLARSLGFSYRPSPEGFDHISQLTVVDAQGRVYRQVYGDDFELPSLGEPLKQLLAGAQTHYPLWQGLGRRIRLFCTRFDPSSGRYQADYSFFVGMLISAAMILPFGYWIVRELRRAWRPTSREA
;
A
#
# COMPACT_ATOMS: atom_id res chain seq x y z
N MET A 1 87.15 -44.00 -53.87
CA MET A 1 86.26 -44.59 -52.87
C MET A 1 85.39 -43.50 -52.37
N ARG A 2 84.16 -43.35 -52.86
CA ARG A 2 83.24 -42.23 -52.60
C ARG A 2 82.14 -42.75 -51.70
N ARG A 3 81.97 -42.13 -50.56
CA ARG A 3 80.82 -42.39 -49.70
C ARG A 3 79.78 -41.25 -49.88
N ALA A 4 78.67 -41.62 -50.45
CA ALA A 4 77.52 -40.73 -50.57
C ALA A 4 76.74 -40.65 -49.22
N ALA A 5 76.55 -39.45 -48.73
CA ALA A 5 75.69 -39.21 -47.54
C ALA A 5 74.29 -38.91 -48.02
N PHE A 6 73.31 -39.69 -47.56
CA PHE A 6 71.88 -39.43 -47.75
C PHE A 6 71.42 -38.47 -46.69
N LEU A 7 70.92 -37.30 -47.06
CA LEU A 7 70.26 -36.36 -46.22
C LEU A 7 68.77 -36.69 -46.24
N ALA A 8 68.25 -37.20 -45.15
CA ALA A 8 66.80 -37.41 -44.98
C ALA A 8 66.16 -36.13 -44.46
N LEU A 9 65.27 -35.51 -45.25
CA LEU A 9 64.46 -34.36 -44.89
C LEU A 9 63.19 -34.87 -44.18
N THR A 10 63.04 -34.66 -42.85
CA THR A 10 61.85 -34.91 -42.15
C THR A 10 61.00 -33.65 -42.16
N LEU A 11 59.86 -33.66 -42.89
CA LEU A 11 58.83 -32.63 -42.83
C LEU A 11 58.02 -32.81 -41.52
N GLY A 12 58.21 -31.89 -40.58
CA GLY A 12 57.37 -31.80 -39.39
C GLY A 12 56.06 -31.09 -39.74
N ALA A 13 54.98 -31.83 -39.71
CA ALA A 13 53.64 -31.26 -39.82
C ALA A 13 53.25 -30.57 -38.47
N ILE A 14 53.21 -29.24 -38.45
CA ILE A 14 52.72 -28.47 -37.34
C ILE A 14 51.19 -28.48 -37.45
N ALA A 15 50.52 -29.29 -36.61
CA ALA A 15 49.07 -29.26 -36.43
C ALA A 15 48.68 -28.02 -35.60
N SER A 16 48.12 -27.01 -36.26
CA SER A 16 47.56 -25.83 -35.61
C SER A 16 46.26 -26.22 -34.90
N VAL A 17 46.32 -26.41 -33.60
CA VAL A 17 45.12 -26.58 -32.78
C VAL A 17 44.43 -25.22 -32.66
N ASN A 18 43.35 -24.99 -33.42
CA ASN A 18 42.45 -23.86 -33.20
C ASN A 18 41.66 -24.12 -31.93
N VAL A 19 42.06 -23.51 -30.80
CA VAL A 19 41.26 -23.40 -29.60
C VAL A 19 40.15 -22.39 -29.91
N VAL A 20 38.98 -22.87 -30.30
CA VAL A 20 37.77 -22.07 -30.31
C VAL A 20 37.45 -21.79 -28.85
N ALA A 21 37.82 -20.62 -28.34
CA ALA A 21 37.35 -20.08 -27.07
C ALA A 21 35.85 -19.89 -27.22
N SER A 22 35.07 -20.82 -26.71
CA SER A 22 33.63 -20.63 -26.48
C SER A 22 33.49 -19.49 -25.47
N ALA A 23 33.28 -18.27 -25.96
CA ALA A 23 32.82 -17.17 -25.16
C ALA A 23 31.42 -17.59 -24.62
N GLN A 24 31.36 -18.09 -23.40
CA GLN A 24 30.11 -18.18 -22.68
C GLN A 24 29.56 -16.75 -22.62
N PRO A 25 28.31 -16.52 -23.04
CA PRO A 25 27.67 -15.23 -22.77
C PRO A 25 27.69 -15.06 -21.26
N THR A 26 28.51 -14.12 -20.79
CA THR A 26 28.36 -13.58 -19.43
C THR A 26 26.92 -13.06 -19.41
N GLU A 27 26.02 -13.76 -18.73
CA GLU A 27 24.74 -13.17 -18.38
C GLU A 27 25.05 -11.86 -17.63
N ALA A 28 25.07 -10.79 -18.40
CA ALA A 28 25.07 -9.46 -17.85
C ALA A 28 23.88 -9.44 -16.93
N THR A 29 24.11 -9.45 -15.62
CA THR A 29 23.09 -9.31 -14.59
C THR A 29 22.37 -8.00 -14.91
N ALA A 30 21.27 -8.10 -15.69
CA ALA A 30 20.51 -6.95 -16.10
C ALA A 30 20.16 -6.19 -14.82
N SER A 31 20.50 -4.91 -14.73
CA SER A 31 20.19 -4.06 -13.58
C SER A 31 18.67 -4.10 -13.33
N PHE A 32 18.24 -3.96 -12.07
CA PHE A 32 16.81 -3.86 -11.74
C PHE A 32 16.22 -2.64 -12.46
N ASP A 33 15.18 -2.87 -13.26
CA ASP A 33 14.49 -1.80 -13.98
C ASP A 33 13.39 -1.20 -13.09
N GLU A 34 13.74 -0.15 -12.36
CA GLU A 34 12.83 0.58 -11.49
C GLU A 34 11.63 1.17 -12.26
N LYS A 35 11.86 1.65 -13.48
CA LYS A 35 10.80 2.21 -14.33
C LYS A 35 9.76 1.15 -14.71
N ALA A 36 10.22 -0.02 -15.12
CA ALA A 36 9.33 -1.15 -15.40
C ALA A 36 8.59 -1.62 -14.13
N ALA A 37 9.26 -1.63 -12.99
CA ALA A 37 8.65 -1.96 -11.70
C ALA A 37 7.54 -0.97 -11.32
N LEU A 38 7.76 0.33 -11.48
CA LEU A 38 6.74 1.37 -11.25
C LEU A 38 5.56 1.25 -12.22
N GLN A 39 5.81 0.95 -13.49
CA GLN A 39 4.75 0.72 -14.48
C GLN A 39 3.90 -0.49 -14.11
N LEU A 40 4.51 -1.61 -13.73
CA LEU A 40 3.81 -2.81 -13.29
C LEU A 40 2.94 -2.53 -12.06
N SER A 41 3.49 -1.79 -11.10
CA SER A 41 2.77 -1.39 -9.90
C SER A 41 1.57 -0.50 -10.22
N ALA A 42 1.72 0.47 -11.12
CA ALA A 42 0.63 1.35 -11.54
C ALA A 42 -0.48 0.58 -12.28
N GLN A 43 -0.14 -0.42 -13.09
CA GLN A 43 -1.09 -1.26 -13.81
C GLN A 43 -1.93 -2.16 -12.89
N ALA A 44 -1.45 -2.47 -11.69
CA ALA A 44 -2.20 -3.26 -10.71
C ALA A 44 -3.38 -2.50 -10.10
N VAL A 45 -3.42 -1.17 -10.20
CA VAL A 45 -4.51 -0.34 -9.65
C VAL A 45 -5.84 -0.69 -10.33
N GLY A 46 -6.88 -0.94 -9.54
CA GLY A 46 -8.20 -1.42 -9.98
C GLY A 46 -8.29 -2.95 -10.09
N GLY A 47 -7.15 -3.66 -10.11
CA GLY A 47 -7.09 -5.12 -10.14
C GLY A 47 -7.51 -5.75 -8.80
N LEU A 48 -8.01 -7.00 -8.85
CA LEU A 48 -8.32 -7.78 -7.66
C LEU A 48 -7.06 -8.41 -7.08
N VAL A 49 -6.86 -8.25 -5.79
CA VAL A 49 -5.92 -9.06 -5.02
C VAL A 49 -6.58 -10.42 -4.78
N GLY A 50 -5.94 -11.50 -5.21
CA GLY A 50 -6.46 -12.84 -5.01
C GLY A 50 -6.58 -13.21 -3.53
N ASP A 51 -7.39 -14.22 -3.25
CA ASP A 51 -7.48 -14.79 -1.91
C ASP A 51 -6.40 -15.86 -1.73
N TYR A 52 -5.37 -15.53 -0.99
CA TYR A 52 -4.17 -16.34 -0.80
C TYR A 52 -4.10 -16.89 0.62
N ASP A 53 -3.67 -18.15 0.73
CA ASP A 53 -3.38 -18.80 2.01
C ASP A 53 -2.00 -18.32 2.52
N LEU A 54 -2.00 -17.78 3.73
CA LEU A 54 -0.83 -17.25 4.41
C LEU A 54 -0.70 -17.91 5.78
N ARG A 55 0.42 -17.70 6.44
CA ARG A 55 0.63 -18.05 7.84
C ARG A 55 0.95 -16.80 8.63
N ASP A 56 0.21 -16.57 9.71
CA ASP A 56 0.46 -15.47 10.63
C ASP A 56 1.78 -15.66 11.38
N ARG A 57 2.16 -14.68 12.18
CA ARG A 57 3.37 -14.72 13.02
C ARG A 57 3.35 -15.85 14.06
N ASP A 58 2.20 -16.48 14.34
CA ASP A 58 2.04 -17.62 15.25
C ASP A 58 2.01 -18.95 14.51
N GLY A 59 2.10 -18.93 13.16
CA GLY A 59 2.07 -20.11 12.31
C GLY A 59 0.65 -20.61 11.98
N ARG A 60 -0.40 -19.87 12.40
CA ARG A 60 -1.79 -20.22 12.09
C ARG A 60 -2.08 -19.89 10.64
N ALA A 61 -2.90 -20.71 10.01
CA ALA A 61 -3.38 -20.42 8.66
C ALA A 61 -4.34 -19.23 8.68
N ILE A 62 -4.07 -18.26 7.84
CA ILE A 62 -4.93 -17.09 7.59
C ILE A 62 -5.08 -16.89 6.08
N ARG A 63 -6.04 -16.10 5.66
CA ARG A 63 -6.28 -15.78 4.25
C ARG A 63 -6.31 -14.26 4.06
N VAL A 64 -5.98 -13.80 2.86
CA VAL A 64 -6.12 -12.38 2.53
C VAL A 64 -7.58 -11.93 2.67
N SER A 65 -8.54 -12.78 2.33
CA SER A 65 -9.96 -12.50 2.51
C SER A 65 -10.40 -12.30 3.97
N SER A 66 -9.63 -12.80 4.96
CA SER A 66 -9.94 -12.57 6.38
C SER A 66 -9.81 -11.10 6.80
N PHE A 67 -9.16 -10.27 5.99
CA PHE A 67 -9.08 -8.81 6.15
C PHE A 67 -10.19 -8.07 5.38
N GLY A 68 -11.04 -8.78 4.64
CA GLY A 68 -12.11 -8.21 3.82
C GLY A 68 -13.16 -7.42 4.60
N GLY A 69 -13.95 -6.61 3.88
CA GLY A 69 -14.98 -5.73 4.47
C GLY A 69 -14.45 -4.41 5.04
N LYS A 70 -13.14 -4.21 5.07
CA LYS A 70 -12.48 -2.96 5.45
C LYS A 70 -11.23 -2.71 4.58
N PRO A 71 -10.77 -1.45 4.44
CA PRO A 71 -9.53 -1.17 3.74
C PRO A 71 -8.34 -1.91 4.36
N LEU A 72 -7.43 -2.37 3.50
CA LEU A 72 -6.23 -3.10 3.89
C LEU A 72 -4.99 -2.39 3.34
N LEU A 73 -4.01 -2.12 4.20
CA LEU A 73 -2.67 -1.68 3.79
C LEU A 73 -1.78 -2.91 3.68
N VAL A 74 -1.21 -3.17 2.50
CA VAL A 74 -0.29 -4.29 2.29
C VAL A 74 1.13 -3.75 2.12
N SER A 75 2.06 -4.28 2.92
CA SER A 75 3.47 -3.93 2.93
C SER A 75 4.32 -5.18 2.66
N PRO A 76 4.84 -5.38 1.44
CA PRO A 76 5.85 -6.41 1.21
C PRO A 76 7.13 -6.09 1.99
N ILE A 77 7.68 -7.08 2.68
CA ILE A 77 8.94 -6.95 3.44
C ILE A 77 9.79 -8.20 3.26
N PHE A 78 11.08 -8.11 3.59
CA PHE A 78 11.90 -9.29 3.89
C PHE A 78 12.67 -9.09 5.19
N THR A 79 12.69 -10.11 6.04
CA THR A 79 13.12 -9.99 7.44
C THR A 79 14.63 -9.82 7.60
N LYS A 80 15.40 -10.18 6.57
CA LYS A 80 16.86 -10.00 6.50
C LYS A 80 17.30 -8.61 6.00
N CYS A 81 16.36 -7.77 5.58
CA CYS A 81 16.68 -6.40 5.19
C CYS A 81 17.31 -5.64 6.36
N ALA A 82 18.50 -5.07 6.13
CA ALA A 82 19.25 -4.41 7.18
C ALA A 82 18.70 -3.00 7.52
N GLN A 83 18.15 -2.28 6.55
CA GLN A 83 17.86 -0.86 6.69
C GLN A 83 16.45 -0.45 6.26
N THR A 84 16.09 -0.61 5.00
CA THR A 84 14.87 -0.03 4.42
C THR A 84 13.59 -0.62 5.06
N CYS A 85 13.42 -1.96 5.09
CA CYS A 85 12.21 -2.56 5.67
C CYS A 85 12.00 -2.22 7.16
N PRO A 86 13.04 -2.26 8.05
CA PRO A 86 12.91 -1.78 9.42
C PRO A 86 12.48 -0.32 9.54
N MET A 87 13.07 0.55 8.73
CA MET A 87 12.79 1.99 8.75
C MET A 87 11.36 2.28 8.28
N THR A 88 10.97 1.73 7.14
CA THR A 88 9.61 1.85 6.58
C THR A 88 8.56 1.29 7.55
N THR A 89 8.83 0.13 8.18
CA THR A 89 7.90 -0.48 9.13
C THR A 89 7.70 0.39 10.37
N ARG A 90 8.76 0.97 10.94
CA ARG A 90 8.64 1.89 12.07
C ARG A 90 7.86 3.15 11.70
N LYS A 91 8.16 3.75 10.54
CA LYS A 91 7.43 4.92 10.03
C LYS A 91 5.96 4.60 9.80
N LEU A 92 5.67 3.46 9.18
CA LEU A 92 4.30 2.97 9.00
C LEU A 92 3.59 2.76 10.34
N SER A 93 4.27 2.28 11.37
CA SER A 93 3.70 2.11 12.72
C SER A 93 3.24 3.44 13.32
N VAL A 94 4.03 4.49 13.18
CA VAL A 94 3.63 5.83 13.63
C VAL A 94 2.43 6.34 12.84
N ALA A 95 2.45 6.18 11.52
CA ALA A 95 1.34 6.56 10.65
C ALA A 95 0.06 5.80 11.01
N VAL A 96 0.12 4.49 11.18
CA VAL A 96 -1.02 3.64 11.53
C VAL A 96 -1.62 4.07 12.87
N LYS A 97 -0.81 4.31 13.90
CA LYS A 97 -1.31 4.82 15.20
C LYS A 97 -2.06 6.14 15.06
N THR A 98 -1.52 7.08 14.28
CA THR A 98 -2.17 8.37 14.02
C THR A 98 -3.49 8.20 13.25
N LEU A 99 -3.51 7.32 12.23
CA LEU A 99 -4.71 7.04 11.46
C LEU A 99 -5.77 6.29 12.27
N GLN A 100 -5.38 5.40 13.18
CA GLN A 100 -6.30 4.76 14.13
C GLN A 100 -6.96 5.76 15.08
N GLN A 101 -6.21 6.75 15.56
CA GLN A 101 -6.77 7.82 16.40
C GLN A 101 -7.79 8.66 15.62
N ALA A 102 -7.51 8.95 14.34
CA ALA A 102 -8.40 9.75 13.50
C ALA A 102 -9.64 8.97 13.04
N PHE A 103 -9.49 7.73 12.59
CA PHE A 103 -10.53 6.98 11.88
C PHE A 103 -11.15 5.85 12.72
N GLY A 104 -10.51 5.46 13.81
CA GLY A 104 -10.89 4.33 14.67
C GLY A 104 -9.96 3.13 14.50
N ALA A 105 -9.70 2.41 15.59
CA ALA A 105 -8.74 1.31 15.63
C ALA A 105 -9.07 0.16 14.66
N GLU A 106 -10.35 -0.16 14.48
CA GLU A 106 -10.83 -1.27 13.66
C GLU A 106 -11.25 -0.85 12.24
N SER A 107 -11.04 0.42 11.85
CA SER A 107 -11.53 0.95 10.58
C SER A 107 -10.80 0.42 9.37
N PHE A 108 -9.56 -0.02 9.53
CA PHE A 108 -8.72 -0.62 8.49
C PHE A 108 -7.79 -1.66 9.09
N ALA A 109 -7.17 -2.48 8.24
CA ALA A 109 -6.17 -3.46 8.64
C ALA A 109 -4.83 -3.19 7.95
N VAL A 110 -3.76 -3.77 8.49
CA VAL A 110 -2.41 -3.75 7.91
C VAL A 110 -1.89 -5.19 7.83
N LEU A 111 -1.30 -5.54 6.71
CA LEU A 111 -0.70 -6.84 6.44
C LEU A 111 0.72 -6.64 5.91
N SER A 112 1.72 -6.99 6.70
CA SER A 112 3.09 -7.13 6.22
C SER A 112 3.33 -8.56 5.77
N VAL A 113 3.75 -8.76 4.52
CA VAL A 113 3.99 -10.10 3.95
C VAL A 113 5.45 -10.25 3.59
N GLY A 114 6.06 -11.31 4.12
CA GLY A 114 7.41 -11.73 3.76
C GLY A 114 7.44 -12.28 2.33
N PHE A 115 8.36 -11.77 1.50
CA PHE A 115 8.54 -12.24 0.12
C PHE A 115 9.84 -13.04 -0.09
N ASP A 116 10.78 -13.01 0.85
CA ASP A 116 11.92 -13.95 0.92
C ASP A 116 11.46 -15.24 1.59
N THR A 117 10.79 -16.09 0.81
CA THR A 117 10.08 -17.27 1.35
C THR A 117 10.98 -18.30 2.01
N GLU A 118 12.28 -18.27 1.74
CA GLU A 118 13.27 -19.14 2.40
C GLU A 118 13.55 -18.66 3.83
N SER A 119 13.51 -17.37 4.06
CA SER A 119 13.92 -16.74 5.33
C SER A 119 12.74 -16.19 6.14
N ASP A 120 11.68 -15.75 5.48
CA ASP A 120 10.53 -15.08 6.09
C ASP A 120 9.53 -16.08 6.68
N THR A 121 10.03 -16.96 7.55
CA THR A 121 9.20 -17.92 8.29
C THR A 121 8.29 -17.19 9.30
N PRO A 122 7.20 -17.83 9.80
CA PRO A 122 6.36 -17.24 10.85
C PRO A 122 7.16 -16.73 12.05
N GLN A 123 8.17 -17.49 12.48
CA GLN A 123 9.03 -17.07 13.58
C GLN A 123 9.92 -15.87 13.23
N ALA A 124 10.40 -15.79 11.99
CA ALA A 124 11.17 -14.64 11.51
C ALA A 124 10.30 -13.38 11.46
N MET A 125 9.07 -13.49 10.96
CA MET A 125 8.06 -12.42 10.92
C MET A 125 7.70 -11.93 12.32
N ARG A 126 7.52 -12.84 13.28
CA ARG A 126 7.31 -12.49 14.70
C ARG A 126 8.48 -11.70 15.27
N ARG A 127 9.71 -12.22 15.10
CA ARG A 127 10.92 -11.53 15.58
C ARG A 127 11.10 -10.16 14.92
N PHE A 128 10.76 -10.05 13.63
CA PHE A 128 10.82 -8.78 12.93
C PHE A 128 9.84 -7.77 13.55
N ALA A 129 8.55 -8.13 13.71
CA ALA A 129 7.55 -7.28 14.34
C ALA A 129 7.99 -6.79 15.73
N GLN A 130 8.51 -7.70 16.56
CA GLN A 130 9.01 -7.38 17.91
C GLN A 130 10.18 -6.39 17.86
N ARG A 131 11.17 -6.62 16.98
CA ARG A 131 12.31 -5.70 16.82
C ARG A 131 11.90 -4.31 16.36
N GLN A 132 10.81 -4.21 15.57
CA GLN A 132 10.28 -2.92 15.13
C GLN A 132 9.33 -2.27 16.16
N GLY A 133 9.02 -2.95 17.28
CA GLY A 133 8.10 -2.46 18.30
C GLY A 133 6.66 -2.34 17.80
N VAL A 134 6.26 -3.21 16.86
CA VAL A 134 4.91 -3.22 16.31
C VAL A 134 4.08 -4.27 17.04
N ASP A 135 3.13 -3.77 17.85
CA ASP A 135 2.14 -4.56 18.58
C ASP A 135 0.78 -3.85 18.46
N LEU A 136 0.20 -3.92 17.26
CA LEU A 136 -1.08 -3.32 16.93
C LEU A 136 -2.07 -4.42 16.54
N PRO A 137 -3.27 -4.48 17.13
CA PRO A 137 -4.22 -5.58 16.93
C PRO A 137 -4.74 -5.69 15.51
N ASN A 138 -4.73 -4.59 14.74
CA ASN A 138 -5.14 -4.56 13.34
C ASN A 138 -3.97 -4.77 12.36
N TRP A 139 -2.79 -5.14 12.83
CA TRP A 139 -1.60 -5.34 12.00
C TRP A 139 -1.06 -6.77 12.13
N GLU A 140 -1.11 -7.51 11.02
CA GLU A 140 -0.55 -8.85 10.96
C GLU A 140 0.75 -8.89 10.15
N PHE A 141 1.64 -9.80 10.56
CA PHE A 141 2.89 -10.12 9.86
C PHE A 141 2.80 -11.58 9.40
N ALA A 142 2.71 -11.76 8.11
CA ALA A 142 2.46 -13.07 7.53
C ALA A 142 3.60 -13.54 6.62
N SER A 143 3.73 -14.86 6.54
CA SER A 143 4.59 -15.57 5.60
C SER A 143 3.75 -16.34 4.59
N ALA A 144 4.34 -16.68 3.45
CA ALA A 144 3.74 -17.47 2.39
C ALA A 144 4.74 -18.48 1.84
N ASP A 145 4.25 -19.52 1.18
CA ASP A 145 5.11 -20.34 0.31
C ASP A 145 5.49 -19.59 -0.98
N ALA A 146 6.54 -20.05 -1.67
CA ALA A 146 7.08 -19.37 -2.83
C ALA A 146 6.05 -19.17 -3.96
N PRO A 147 5.22 -20.16 -4.34
CA PRO A 147 4.18 -19.96 -5.34
C PRO A 147 3.13 -18.92 -4.92
N THR A 148 2.75 -18.91 -3.65
CA THR A 148 1.75 -17.96 -3.11
C THR A 148 2.32 -16.55 -3.01
N ALA A 149 3.54 -16.38 -2.49
CA ALA A 149 4.23 -15.10 -2.45
C ALA A 149 4.36 -14.48 -3.86
N ALA A 150 4.77 -15.28 -4.85
CA ALA A 150 4.90 -14.82 -6.23
C ALA A 150 3.56 -14.41 -6.87
N ARG A 151 2.45 -15.14 -6.58
CA ARG A 151 1.12 -14.76 -7.06
C ARG A 151 0.61 -13.48 -6.38
N LEU A 152 0.78 -13.38 -5.07
CA LEU A 152 0.40 -12.19 -4.30
C LEU A 152 1.19 -10.97 -4.78
N ALA A 153 2.51 -11.08 -4.92
CA ALA A 153 3.35 -10.00 -5.45
C ALA A 153 2.85 -9.51 -6.81
N ARG A 154 2.55 -10.43 -7.75
CA ARG A 154 1.99 -10.05 -9.06
C ARG A 154 0.65 -9.33 -8.95
N SER A 155 -0.26 -9.79 -8.09
CA SER A 155 -1.56 -9.15 -7.92
C SER A 155 -1.46 -7.75 -7.29
N LEU A 156 -0.41 -7.50 -6.51
CA LEU A 156 -0.08 -6.18 -5.96
C LEU A 156 0.72 -5.30 -6.92
N GLY A 157 1.15 -5.85 -8.07
CA GLY A 157 2.08 -5.17 -8.97
C GLY A 157 3.46 -4.94 -8.34
N PHE A 158 3.84 -5.77 -7.38
CA PHE A 158 5.14 -5.73 -6.71
C PHE A 158 6.13 -6.65 -7.41
N SER A 159 7.22 -6.09 -7.91
CA SER A 159 8.34 -6.84 -8.50
C SER A 159 9.58 -6.72 -7.65
N TYR A 160 10.30 -7.83 -7.55
CA TYR A 160 11.56 -7.91 -6.81
C TYR A 160 12.48 -8.91 -7.50
N ARG A 161 13.78 -8.75 -7.30
CA ARG A 161 14.80 -9.61 -7.85
C ARG A 161 15.92 -9.86 -6.84
N PRO A 162 16.44 -11.08 -6.74
CA PRO A 162 17.63 -11.36 -5.92
C PRO A 162 18.81 -10.48 -6.33
N SER A 163 19.53 -9.94 -5.35
CA SER A 163 20.75 -9.15 -5.51
C SER A 163 21.78 -9.55 -4.44
N PRO A 164 23.04 -9.15 -4.55
CA PRO A 164 24.06 -9.44 -3.54
C PRO A 164 23.70 -8.89 -2.14
N GLU A 165 22.91 -7.83 -2.08
CA GLU A 165 22.46 -7.18 -0.83
C GLU A 165 21.12 -7.71 -0.32
N GLY A 166 20.56 -8.74 -0.97
CA GLY A 166 19.27 -9.35 -0.68
C GLY A 166 18.32 -9.29 -1.87
N PHE A 167 17.59 -8.21 -2.01
CA PHE A 167 16.66 -8.03 -3.12
C PHE A 167 16.60 -6.58 -3.59
N ASP A 168 16.65 -6.39 -4.90
CA ASP A 168 16.30 -5.14 -5.55
C ASP A 168 14.78 -5.07 -5.74
N HIS A 169 14.16 -4.01 -5.28
CA HIS A 169 12.74 -3.74 -5.43
C HIS A 169 12.44 -2.26 -5.20
N ILE A 170 11.28 -1.78 -5.64
CA ILE A 170 10.79 -0.48 -5.22
C ILE A 170 10.17 -0.57 -3.82
N SER A 171 10.37 0.45 -2.98
CA SER A 171 9.62 0.58 -1.72
C SER A 171 8.16 0.91 -2.04
N GLN A 172 7.26 -0.01 -1.74
CA GLN A 172 5.84 0.07 -2.10
C GLN A 172 4.95 -0.33 -0.94
N LEU A 173 3.92 0.48 -0.70
CA LEU A 173 2.76 0.15 0.13
C LEU A 173 1.53 0.15 -0.77
N THR A 174 0.70 -0.88 -0.68
CA THR A 174 -0.52 -1.01 -1.47
C THR A 174 -1.74 -0.79 -0.59
N VAL A 175 -2.59 0.15 -0.96
CA VAL A 175 -3.91 0.34 -0.34
C VAL A 175 -4.92 -0.48 -1.12
N VAL A 176 -5.61 -1.37 -0.44
CA VAL A 176 -6.63 -2.27 -1.00
C VAL A 176 -7.99 -1.87 -0.40
N ASP A 177 -9.02 -1.85 -1.22
CA ASP A 177 -10.39 -1.53 -0.77
C ASP A 177 -11.06 -2.72 -0.05
N ALA A 178 -12.25 -2.48 0.50
CA ALA A 178 -13.03 -3.49 1.20
C ALA A 178 -13.47 -4.68 0.32
N GLN A 179 -13.43 -4.53 -1.00
CA GLN A 179 -13.75 -5.53 -2.01
C GLN A 179 -12.51 -6.31 -2.48
N GLY A 180 -11.34 -5.99 -1.95
CA GLY A 180 -10.07 -6.63 -2.30
C GLY A 180 -9.44 -6.09 -3.59
N ARG A 181 -9.80 -4.88 -4.04
CA ARG A 181 -9.17 -4.24 -5.21
C ARG A 181 -8.04 -3.31 -4.79
N VAL A 182 -6.97 -3.30 -5.55
CA VAL A 182 -5.90 -2.32 -5.39
C VAL A 182 -6.47 -0.93 -5.67
N TYR A 183 -6.55 -0.12 -4.64
CA TYR A 183 -7.09 1.24 -4.73
C TYR A 183 -6.02 2.26 -5.07
N ARG A 184 -4.84 2.15 -4.40
CA ARG A 184 -3.72 3.07 -4.61
C ARG A 184 -2.40 2.43 -4.24
N GLN A 185 -1.35 2.84 -4.95
CA GLN A 185 0.03 2.55 -4.58
C GLN A 185 0.66 3.78 -3.92
N VAL A 186 1.49 3.54 -2.90
CA VAL A 186 2.29 4.57 -2.22
C VAL A 186 3.74 4.12 -2.28
N TYR A 187 4.60 4.99 -2.79
CA TYR A 187 6.00 4.67 -3.06
C TYR A 187 6.95 5.40 -2.11
N GLY A 188 8.14 4.82 -1.98
CA GLY A 188 9.21 5.35 -1.16
C GLY A 188 9.13 4.89 0.29
N ASP A 189 10.25 5.03 0.98
CA ASP A 189 10.44 4.73 2.40
C ASP A 189 10.16 5.96 3.28
N ASP A 190 10.12 7.14 2.67
CA ASP A 190 9.81 8.42 3.31
C ASP A 190 8.47 8.99 2.84
N PHE A 191 7.40 8.17 2.89
CA PHE A 191 6.06 8.61 2.55
C PHE A 191 5.49 9.57 3.60
N GLU A 192 4.70 10.54 3.15
CA GLU A 192 3.96 11.45 4.03
C GLU A 192 2.66 10.81 4.53
N LEU A 193 2.21 11.20 5.73
CA LEU A 193 0.97 10.67 6.32
C LEU A 193 -0.27 10.82 5.41
N PRO A 194 -0.47 11.93 4.69
CA PRO A 194 -1.59 12.09 3.76
C PRO A 194 -1.60 11.07 2.62
N SER A 195 -0.44 10.56 2.19
CA SER A 195 -0.35 9.55 1.12
C SER A 195 -1.10 8.26 1.48
N LEU A 196 -1.19 7.93 2.76
CA LEU A 196 -1.97 6.81 3.29
C LEU A 196 -3.35 7.26 3.81
N GLY A 197 -3.40 8.41 4.47
CA GLY A 197 -4.59 8.88 5.16
C GLY A 197 -5.72 9.29 4.23
N GLU A 198 -5.42 9.99 3.14
CA GLU A 198 -6.45 10.43 2.18
C GLU A 198 -7.11 9.26 1.44
N PRO A 199 -6.35 8.26 0.90
CA PRO A 199 -6.98 7.07 0.34
C PRO A 199 -7.85 6.30 1.35
N LEU A 200 -7.37 6.10 2.57
CA LEU A 200 -8.15 5.45 3.62
C LEU A 200 -9.43 6.23 3.96
N LYS A 201 -9.33 7.55 4.10
CA LYS A 201 -10.48 8.43 4.35
C LYS A 201 -11.52 8.32 3.24
N GLN A 202 -11.08 8.33 1.96
CA GLN A 202 -11.96 8.19 0.80
C GLN A 202 -12.68 6.83 0.81
N LEU A 203 -11.96 5.74 1.07
CA LEU A 203 -12.55 4.40 1.15
C LEU A 203 -13.54 4.29 2.32
N LEU A 204 -13.20 4.83 3.48
CA LEU A 204 -14.07 4.80 4.65
C LEU A 204 -15.31 5.66 4.51
N ALA A 205 -15.22 6.79 3.79
CA ALA A 205 -16.36 7.65 3.48
C ALA A 205 -17.27 7.04 2.42
N GLY A 206 -16.71 6.34 1.42
CA GLY A 206 -17.43 5.67 0.34
C GLY A 206 -17.95 4.27 0.70
N ALA A 207 -17.47 3.67 1.79
CA ALA A 207 -17.92 2.35 2.23
C ALA A 207 -19.42 2.37 2.54
N GLN A 208 -20.20 1.63 1.76
CA GLN A 208 -21.60 1.35 2.09
C GLN A 208 -21.61 0.39 3.27
N THR A 209 -21.56 0.94 4.48
CA THR A 209 -21.72 0.15 5.69
C THR A 209 -23.20 -0.23 5.80
N HIS A 210 -23.49 -1.53 5.94
CA HIS A 210 -24.82 -2.10 6.22
C HIS A 210 -25.30 -1.74 7.63
N TYR A 211 -24.86 -0.57 8.16
CA TYR A 211 -25.34 -0.07 9.46
C TYR A 211 -26.61 0.77 9.28
N PRO A 212 -27.53 0.73 10.25
CA PRO A 212 -28.68 1.62 10.25
C PRO A 212 -28.23 3.07 10.03
N LEU A 213 -28.98 3.82 9.23
CA LEU A 213 -28.67 5.19 8.80
C LEU A 213 -28.14 6.10 9.94
N TRP A 214 -28.65 5.92 11.15
CA TRP A 214 -28.30 6.72 12.32
C TRP A 214 -26.90 6.44 12.89
N GLN A 215 -26.46 5.18 12.88
CA GLN A 215 -25.12 4.81 13.39
C GLN A 215 -24.01 5.16 12.40
N GLY A 216 -24.32 5.15 11.09
CA GLY A 216 -23.36 5.52 10.05
C GLY A 216 -23.18 7.04 9.90
N LEU A 217 -24.20 7.85 10.24
CA LEU A 217 -24.19 9.30 10.02
C LEU A 217 -23.11 10.01 10.86
N GLY A 218 -23.00 9.72 12.14
CA GLY A 218 -22.00 10.33 13.01
C GLY A 218 -20.56 10.02 12.56
N ARG A 219 -20.30 8.77 12.10
CA ARG A 219 -19.00 8.37 11.55
C ARG A 219 -18.69 9.09 10.24
N ARG A 220 -19.68 9.21 9.33
CA ARG A 220 -19.52 9.95 8.06
C ARG A 220 -19.26 11.44 8.32
N ILE A 221 -19.98 12.07 9.22
CA ILE A 221 -19.76 13.46 9.61
C ILE A 221 -18.36 13.63 10.17
N ARG A 222 -17.92 12.75 11.06
CA ARG A 222 -16.56 12.78 11.62
C ARG A 222 -15.48 12.65 10.55
N LEU A 223 -15.62 11.71 9.62
CA LEU A 223 -14.67 11.53 8.51
C LEU A 223 -14.68 12.72 7.56
N PHE A 224 -15.85 13.30 7.27
CA PHE A 224 -15.96 14.48 6.40
C PHE A 224 -15.27 15.70 7.02
N CYS A 225 -15.42 15.89 8.33
CA CYS A 225 -14.83 17.01 9.06
C CYS A 225 -13.35 16.81 9.42
N THR A 226 -12.79 15.63 9.19
CA THR A 226 -11.38 15.38 9.53
C THR A 226 -10.47 15.87 8.42
N ARG A 227 -9.57 16.82 8.76
CA ARG A 227 -8.56 17.38 7.87
C ARG A 227 -7.16 17.13 8.42
N PHE A 228 -6.21 16.87 7.53
CA PHE A 228 -4.80 16.81 7.91
C PHE A 228 -4.28 18.24 8.18
N ASP A 229 -3.68 18.42 9.34
CA ASP A 229 -3.00 19.68 9.73
C ASP A 229 -1.47 19.48 9.61
N PRO A 230 -0.82 20.10 8.60
CA PRO A 230 0.62 19.96 8.41
C PRO A 230 1.43 20.47 9.59
N SER A 231 0.93 21.44 10.32
CA SER A 231 1.66 22.09 11.44
C SER A 231 1.77 21.17 12.65
N SER A 232 0.73 20.38 12.93
CA SER A 232 0.71 19.39 14.02
C SER A 232 1.04 17.97 13.57
N GLY A 233 1.10 17.70 12.24
CA GLY A 233 1.32 16.38 11.66
C GLY A 233 0.19 15.39 11.97
N ARG A 234 -1.02 15.87 12.29
CA ARG A 234 -2.15 15.04 12.73
C ARG A 234 -3.43 15.35 11.96
N TYR A 235 -4.35 14.39 11.99
CA TYR A 235 -5.72 14.60 11.53
C TYR A 235 -6.53 15.24 12.63
N GLN A 236 -7.08 16.45 12.38
CA GLN A 236 -7.91 17.21 13.31
C GLN A 236 -9.33 17.36 12.77
N ALA A 237 -10.29 17.45 13.68
CA ALA A 237 -11.67 17.73 13.31
C ALA A 237 -11.82 19.22 12.99
N ASP A 238 -12.22 19.54 11.77
CA ASP A 238 -12.50 20.91 11.31
C ASP A 238 -14.01 21.11 11.19
N TYR A 239 -14.57 21.82 12.14
CA TYR A 239 -16.01 22.13 12.18
C TYR A 239 -16.34 23.50 11.56
N SER A 240 -15.38 24.20 10.97
CA SER A 240 -15.55 25.56 10.41
C SER A 240 -16.72 25.64 9.44
N PHE A 241 -16.91 24.60 8.60
CA PHE A 241 -18.03 24.51 7.67
C PHE A 241 -19.38 24.51 8.39
N PHE A 242 -19.53 23.76 9.47
CA PHE A 242 -20.80 23.70 10.22
C PHE A 242 -21.06 24.98 10.98
N VAL A 243 -20.03 25.61 11.53
CA VAL A 243 -20.13 26.93 12.17
C VAL A 243 -20.57 27.97 11.14
N GLY A 244 -19.96 28.00 9.97
CA GLY A 244 -20.36 28.88 8.87
C GLY A 244 -21.81 28.65 8.42
N MET A 245 -22.24 27.38 8.30
CA MET A 245 -23.60 27.03 7.93
C MET A 245 -24.62 27.47 9.01
N LEU A 246 -24.30 27.28 10.30
CA LEU A 246 -25.17 27.73 11.39
C LEU A 246 -25.31 29.26 11.42
N ILE A 247 -24.22 29.99 11.23
CA ILE A 247 -24.25 31.46 11.15
C ILE A 247 -25.12 31.91 9.97
N SER A 248 -24.91 31.29 8.79
CA SER A 248 -25.71 31.60 7.59
C SER A 248 -27.18 31.28 7.80
N ALA A 249 -27.52 30.14 8.40
CA ALA A 249 -28.89 29.79 8.71
C ALA A 249 -29.53 30.76 9.72
N ALA A 250 -28.77 31.18 10.73
CA ALA A 250 -29.24 32.14 11.74
C ALA A 250 -29.54 33.53 11.12
N MET A 251 -28.90 33.90 10.03
CA MET A 251 -29.17 35.14 9.30
C MET A 251 -30.33 34.98 8.29
N ILE A 252 -30.36 33.89 7.55
CA ILE A 252 -31.35 33.67 6.48
C ILE A 252 -32.74 33.34 7.02
N LEU A 253 -32.85 32.53 8.07
CA LEU A 253 -34.14 32.09 8.59
C LEU A 253 -35.02 33.24 9.17
N PRO A 254 -34.51 34.18 10.00
CA PRO A 254 -35.27 35.31 10.48
C PRO A 254 -35.71 36.24 9.34
N PHE A 255 -34.81 36.46 8.36
CA PHE A 255 -35.13 37.29 7.19
C PHE A 255 -36.21 36.66 6.32
N GLY A 256 -36.10 35.37 6.03
CA GLY A 256 -37.11 34.60 5.30
C GLY A 256 -38.47 34.60 6.05
N TYR A 257 -38.44 34.40 7.37
CA TYR A 257 -39.63 34.48 8.21
C TYR A 257 -40.29 35.88 8.13
N TRP A 258 -39.47 36.94 8.20
CA TRP A 258 -39.97 38.32 8.10
C TRP A 258 -40.65 38.57 6.75
N ILE A 259 -40.04 38.17 5.63
CA ILE A 259 -40.59 38.28 4.28
C ILE A 259 -41.96 37.56 4.21
N VAL A 260 -41.99 36.28 4.60
CA VAL A 260 -43.23 35.47 4.57
C VAL A 260 -44.34 36.11 5.41
N ARG A 261 -44.00 36.63 6.60
CA ARG A 261 -44.92 37.31 7.48
C ARG A 261 -45.50 38.57 6.82
N GLU A 262 -44.66 39.36 6.14
CA GLU A 262 -45.09 40.60 5.49
C GLU A 262 -45.94 40.31 4.25
N LEU A 263 -45.58 39.32 3.43
CA LEU A 263 -46.41 38.84 2.34
C LEU A 263 -47.79 38.37 2.81
N ARG A 264 -47.84 37.57 3.88
CA ARG A 264 -49.10 37.12 4.48
C ARG A 264 -49.94 38.27 5.02
N ARG A 265 -49.36 39.36 5.50
CA ARG A 265 -50.07 40.57 5.93
C ARG A 265 -50.64 41.30 4.75
N ALA A 266 -49.89 41.45 3.66
CA ALA A 266 -50.37 42.13 2.44
C ALA A 266 -51.48 41.37 1.73
N TRP A 267 -51.59 40.05 1.90
CA TRP A 267 -52.62 39.23 1.25
C TRP A 267 -53.88 39.02 2.11
N ARG A 268 -53.98 39.62 3.30
CA ARG A 268 -55.27 39.63 4.08
C ARG A 268 -56.26 40.53 3.39
N PRO A 269 -57.44 40.00 2.97
CA PRO A 269 -58.44 40.82 2.36
C PRO A 269 -58.91 41.84 3.42
N THR A 270 -58.86 43.13 3.05
CA THR A 270 -59.56 44.17 3.81
C THR A 270 -61.04 43.87 3.68
N SER A 271 -61.66 43.34 4.77
CA SER A 271 -63.11 43.37 4.88
C SER A 271 -63.53 44.82 4.90
N ARG A 272 -63.97 45.33 3.72
CA ARG A 272 -64.70 46.58 3.65
C ARG A 272 -66.06 46.29 4.28
N GLU A 273 -66.27 46.93 5.41
CA GLU A 273 -67.61 47.13 5.95
C GLU A 273 -68.52 47.80 4.90
N ALA A 274 -69.63 47.16 4.65
CA ALA A 274 -70.82 47.79 4.00
C ALA A 274 -71.83 48.16 5.05
#